data_6e3752a79a799811aad7966fc1855533
#
_entry.id   6e3752a79a799811aad7966fc1855533
#
_cell.length_a   1.000
_cell.length_b   1.000
_cell.length_c   1.000
_cell.angle_alpha   90.00
_cell.angle_beta   90.00
_cell.angle_gamma   90.00
#
_symmetry.space_group_name_H-M   'P 1'
#
loop_
_entity.id
_entity.type
_entity.pdbx_description
1 polymer ?
#
loop_
_entity_poly.entity_id
_entity_poly.type
_entity_poly.pdbx_seq_one_letter_code
_entity_poly.pdbx_strand_id
1 'polypeptide(L)'
;SYIYLLAREKTPLNRLFTGFMPRSKFSLESLQTLAEHLLGSHDFSSLSRDNPLVPNHICTLSKLDIYEWRDLVRFDITADRFLHNMVRRIVGTLVNLSHFDLGPQELLNILAEKNPRQRLVVTAPAQGLYLSGVRYPNLQLDETPLP
;
A
#
# COMPACT_ATOMS: atom_id res chain seq x y z
N SER A 1 -0.18 -11.66 -3.86
CA SER A 1 0.78 -10.66 -3.35
C SER A 1 0.98 -9.54 -4.35
N TYR A 2 1.27 -8.38 -3.83
CA TYR A 2 1.62 -7.20 -4.64
C TYR A 2 2.90 -6.57 -4.13
N ILE A 3 3.59 -5.90 -5.04
CA ILE A 3 4.74 -5.06 -4.73
C ILE A 3 4.39 -3.64 -5.17
N TYR A 4 4.73 -2.67 -4.33
CA TYR A 4 4.66 -1.27 -4.71
C TYR A 4 6.05 -0.65 -4.62
N LEU A 5 6.45 0.05 -5.68
CA LEU A 5 7.72 0.77 -5.73
C LEU A 5 7.45 2.27 -5.69
N LEU A 6 7.93 2.91 -4.64
CA LEU A 6 7.76 4.34 -4.41
C LEU A 6 9.11 5.05 -4.56
N ALA A 7 9.17 6.03 -5.43
CA ALA A 7 10.36 6.86 -5.61
C ALA A 7 10.32 8.05 -4.66
N ARG A 8 11.46 8.38 -4.05
CA ARG A 8 11.63 9.61 -3.27
C ARG A 8 11.81 10.82 -4.19
N GLU A 9 12.37 10.58 -5.37
CA GLU A 9 12.61 11.59 -6.39
C GLU A 9 12.19 11.05 -7.75
N LYS A 10 11.54 11.90 -8.54
CA LYS A 10 11.17 11.56 -9.91
C LYS A 10 12.36 11.76 -10.83
N THR A 11 12.78 10.70 -11.52
CA THR A 11 13.87 10.76 -12.49
C THR A 11 13.38 10.30 -13.87
N PRO A 12 14.07 10.64 -14.96
CA PRO A 12 13.72 10.13 -16.28
C PRO A 12 13.75 8.59 -16.37
N LEU A 13 14.60 7.95 -15.58
CA LEU A 13 14.75 6.49 -15.60
C LEU A 13 13.64 5.76 -14.84
N ASN A 14 13.10 6.34 -13.77
CA ASN A 14 12.15 5.65 -12.93
C ASN A 14 10.69 6.10 -13.09
N ARG A 15 10.43 7.21 -13.77
CA ARG A 15 9.09 7.82 -13.85
C ARG A 15 7.99 6.92 -14.39
N LEU A 16 8.35 5.92 -15.21
CA LEU A 16 7.40 4.99 -15.81
C LEU A 16 7.18 3.72 -14.99
N PHE A 17 8.04 3.47 -14.00
CA PHE A 17 8.09 2.20 -13.26
C PHE A 17 7.83 2.35 -11.78
N THR A 18 7.75 3.58 -11.28
CA THR A 18 7.57 3.85 -9.85
C THR A 18 6.48 4.86 -9.62
N GLY A 19 5.85 4.79 -8.46
CA GLY A 19 5.00 5.86 -7.98
C GLY A 19 5.85 6.99 -7.43
N PHE A 20 5.33 8.21 -7.51
CA PHE A 20 5.97 9.38 -6.95
C PHE A 20 4.89 10.29 -6.36
N MET A 21 5.07 10.69 -5.12
CA MET A 21 4.14 11.57 -4.41
C MET A 21 4.86 12.90 -4.13
N PRO A 22 4.81 13.86 -5.07
CA PRO A 22 5.77 14.99 -5.14
C PRO A 22 5.75 15.94 -3.95
N ARG A 23 4.67 16.05 -3.22
CA ARG A 23 4.57 16.96 -2.08
C ARG A 23 4.64 16.27 -0.74
N SER A 24 4.92 14.97 -0.75
CA SER A 24 4.93 14.18 0.46
C SER A 24 6.35 13.93 0.93
N LYS A 25 6.62 14.30 2.17
CA LYS A 25 7.84 13.96 2.88
C LYS A 25 7.50 12.83 3.84
N PHE A 26 8.25 11.76 3.82
CA PHE A 26 7.99 10.63 4.69
C PHE A 26 9.29 10.03 5.20
N SER A 27 9.23 9.35 6.34
CA SER A 27 10.34 8.57 6.86
C SER A 27 10.02 7.09 6.75
N LEU A 28 11.03 6.30 6.41
CA LEU A 28 10.89 4.84 6.34
C LEU A 28 10.44 4.26 7.67
N GLU A 29 11.01 4.73 8.77
CA GLU A 29 10.66 4.28 10.11
C GLU A 29 9.17 4.51 10.43
N SER A 30 8.66 5.69 10.09
CA SER A 30 7.24 6.01 10.28
C SER A 30 6.34 5.07 9.48
N LEU A 31 6.69 4.81 8.22
CA LEU A 31 5.93 3.87 7.38
C LEU A 31 5.93 2.46 7.99
N GLN A 32 7.08 2.00 8.46
CA GLN A 32 7.20 0.67 9.07
C GLN A 32 6.38 0.55 10.36
N THR A 33 6.39 1.57 11.18
CA THR A 33 5.60 1.61 12.42
C THR A 33 4.11 1.56 12.13
N LEU A 34 3.64 2.36 11.17
CA LEU A 34 2.24 2.37 10.78
C LEU A 34 1.81 1.03 10.17
N ALA A 35 2.67 0.43 9.36
CA ALA A 35 2.38 -0.82 8.67
C ALA A 35 2.06 -1.97 9.63
N GLU A 36 2.72 -2.03 10.77
CA GLU A 36 2.49 -3.07 11.77
C GLU A 36 1.03 -3.14 12.21
N HIS A 37 0.34 -2.00 12.21
CA HIS A 37 -1.05 -1.90 12.66
C HIS A 37 -2.07 -2.34 11.59
N LEU A 38 -1.62 -2.58 10.38
CA LEU A 38 -2.46 -3.11 9.30
C LEU A 38 -2.38 -4.64 9.17
N LEU A 39 -1.43 -5.27 9.84
CA LEU A 39 -1.33 -6.73 9.83
C LEU A 39 -2.54 -7.34 10.53
N GLY A 40 -2.94 -8.51 10.06
CA GLY A 40 -4.11 -9.21 10.58
C GLY A 40 -5.38 -8.87 9.82
N SER A 41 -6.51 -9.19 10.42
CA SER A 41 -7.82 -9.04 9.81
C SER A 41 -8.43 -7.68 10.15
N HIS A 42 -8.81 -6.93 9.13
CA HIS A 42 -9.43 -5.60 9.27
C HIS A 42 -10.50 -5.39 8.22
N ASP A 43 -11.39 -4.46 8.50
CA ASP A 43 -12.31 -3.92 7.50
C ASP A 43 -11.60 -2.80 6.72
N PHE A 44 -11.37 -3.04 5.43
CA PHE A 44 -10.66 -2.11 4.55
C PHE A 44 -11.60 -1.21 3.74
N SER A 45 -12.81 -0.97 4.23
CA SER A 45 -13.76 -0.08 3.53
C SER A 45 -13.18 1.31 3.26
N SER A 46 -12.45 1.88 4.22
CA SER A 46 -11.80 3.19 4.03
C SER A 46 -10.61 3.12 3.08
N LEU A 47 -9.92 1.99 3.00
CA LEU A 47 -8.71 1.80 2.21
C LEU A 47 -8.95 1.00 0.93
N SER A 48 -10.15 1.11 0.39
CA SER A 48 -10.51 0.49 -0.89
C SER A 48 -11.58 1.32 -1.57
N ARG A 49 -11.78 1.07 -2.85
CA ARG A 49 -12.87 1.67 -3.59
C ARG A 49 -14.19 1.00 -3.19
N ASP A 50 -15.22 1.82 -3.00
CA ASP A 50 -16.56 1.32 -2.74
C ASP A 50 -17.05 0.46 -3.91
N ASN A 51 -17.59 -0.72 -3.59
CA ASN A 51 -18.13 -1.64 -4.58
C ASN A 51 -19.34 -2.38 -3.99
N PRO A 52 -20.57 -2.06 -4.44
CA PRO A 52 -21.78 -2.68 -3.92
C PRO A 52 -21.89 -4.18 -4.21
N LEU A 53 -21.09 -4.69 -5.15
CA LEU A 53 -21.09 -6.12 -5.49
C LEU A 53 -20.26 -6.96 -4.51
N VAL A 54 -19.47 -6.32 -3.64
CA VAL A 54 -18.64 -7.00 -2.65
C VAL A 54 -19.44 -7.14 -1.36
N PRO A 55 -19.63 -8.37 -0.84
CA PRO A 55 -20.47 -8.59 0.34
C PRO A 55 -19.88 -8.01 1.63
N ASN A 56 -18.55 -7.96 1.74
CA ASN A 56 -17.85 -7.30 2.84
C ASN A 56 -16.46 -6.85 2.38
N HIS A 57 -15.83 -6.00 3.18
CA HIS A 57 -14.51 -5.44 2.90
C HIS A 57 -13.45 -5.94 3.88
N ILE A 58 -13.69 -7.10 4.50
CA ILE A 58 -12.75 -7.67 5.46
C ILE A 58 -11.67 -8.45 4.71
N CYS A 59 -10.43 -8.11 4.96
CA CYS A 59 -9.26 -8.78 4.40
C CYS A 59 -8.26 -9.06 5.52
N THR A 60 -7.47 -10.11 5.35
CA THR A 60 -6.42 -10.45 6.30
C THR A 60 -5.07 -10.25 5.64
N LEU A 61 -4.32 -9.25 6.11
CA LEU A 61 -2.95 -9.02 5.67
C LEU A 61 -2.00 -9.91 6.46
N SER A 62 -1.31 -10.79 5.76
CA SER A 62 -0.30 -11.65 6.36
C SER A 62 1.10 -11.05 6.26
N LYS A 63 1.30 -10.09 5.37
CA LYS A 63 2.60 -9.44 5.15
C LYS A 63 2.41 -8.01 4.68
N LEU A 64 3.16 -7.10 5.29
CA LEU A 64 3.30 -5.72 4.82
C LEU A 64 4.70 -5.25 5.25
N ASP A 65 5.69 -5.57 4.42
CA ASP A 65 7.08 -5.20 4.65
C ASP A 65 7.43 -3.98 3.83
N ILE A 66 8.10 -3.01 4.45
CA ILE A 66 8.50 -1.76 3.83
C ILE A 66 10.00 -1.58 4.06
N TYR A 67 10.76 -1.43 2.98
CA TYR A 67 12.21 -1.35 3.06
C TYR A 67 12.79 -0.64 1.85
N GLU A 68 14.04 -0.17 1.99
CA GLU A 68 14.75 0.42 0.87
C GLU A 68 15.22 -0.66 -0.10
N TRP A 69 15.05 -0.38 -1.39
CA TRP A 69 15.40 -1.29 -2.45
C TRP A 69 15.78 -0.49 -3.70
N ARG A 70 17.07 -0.57 -4.12
CA ARG A 70 17.58 0.13 -5.32
C ARG A 70 17.21 1.62 -5.35
N ASP A 71 17.47 2.34 -4.28
CA ASP A 71 17.15 3.76 -4.09
C ASP A 71 15.65 4.10 -4.11
N LEU A 72 14.81 3.09 -4.03
CA LEU A 72 13.36 3.21 -3.92
C LEU A 72 12.90 2.73 -2.54
N VAL A 73 11.67 2.99 -2.22
CA VAL A 73 11.01 2.35 -1.08
C VAL A 73 10.08 1.27 -1.65
N ARG A 74 10.30 0.04 -1.21
CA ARG A 74 9.54 -1.11 -1.67
C ARG A 74 8.57 -1.58 -0.58
N PHE A 75 7.33 -1.83 -1.01
CA PHE A 75 6.27 -2.39 -0.17
C PHE A 75 5.95 -3.78 -0.70
N ASP A 76 6.10 -4.80 0.15
CA ASP A 76 5.69 -6.16 -0.18
C ASP A 76 4.42 -6.48 0.62
N ILE A 77 3.32 -6.74 -0.07
CA ILE A 77 2.00 -6.89 0.56
C ILE A 77 1.38 -8.22 0.17
N THR A 78 1.01 -9.02 1.17
CA THR A 78 0.32 -10.29 0.97
C THR A 78 -0.96 -10.31 1.81
N ALA A 79 -2.06 -10.70 1.19
CA ALA A 79 -3.36 -10.82 1.85
C ALA A 79 -4.12 -12.04 1.31
N ASP A 80 -5.15 -12.45 2.04
CA ASP A 80 -6.05 -13.51 1.59
C ASP A 80 -6.89 -13.08 0.39
N ARG A 81 -7.19 -11.79 0.29
CA ARG A 81 -7.87 -11.17 -0.85
C ARG A 81 -7.49 -9.70 -0.93
N PHE A 82 -7.65 -9.11 -2.11
CA PHE A 82 -7.43 -7.69 -2.33
C PHE A 82 -8.68 -7.05 -2.92
N LEU A 83 -9.04 -5.90 -2.37
CA LEU A 83 -10.13 -5.08 -2.88
C LEU A 83 -9.62 -4.08 -3.90
N HIS A 84 -10.53 -3.49 -4.67
CA HIS A 84 -10.16 -2.52 -5.72
C HIS A 84 -9.44 -1.31 -5.12
N ASN A 85 -8.30 -0.96 -5.70
CA ASN A 85 -7.40 0.12 -5.27
C ASN A 85 -6.82 -0.03 -3.84
N MET A 86 -7.02 -1.18 -3.19
CA MET A 86 -6.62 -1.36 -1.80
C MET A 86 -5.13 -1.14 -1.57
N VAL A 87 -4.27 -1.78 -2.36
CA VAL A 87 -2.81 -1.64 -2.20
C VAL A 87 -2.37 -0.19 -2.39
N ARG A 88 -2.86 0.46 -3.45
CA ARG A 88 -2.52 1.85 -3.74
C ARG A 88 -3.00 2.80 -2.64
N ARG A 89 -4.17 2.54 -2.06
CA ARG A 89 -4.70 3.34 -0.95
C ARG A 89 -3.96 3.10 0.35
N ILE A 90 -3.52 1.87 0.60
CA ILE A 90 -2.65 1.59 1.74
C ILE A 90 -1.35 2.40 1.61
N VAL A 91 -0.66 2.28 0.48
CA VAL A 91 0.61 2.98 0.27
C VAL A 91 0.42 4.50 0.39
N GLY A 92 -0.54 5.05 -0.34
CA GLY A 92 -0.77 6.50 -0.34
C GLY A 92 -1.16 7.03 1.03
N THR A 93 -1.98 6.29 1.78
CA THR A 93 -2.40 6.72 3.11
C THR A 93 -1.27 6.65 4.12
N LEU A 94 -0.46 5.60 4.09
CA LEU A 94 0.72 5.51 4.97
C LEU A 94 1.68 6.67 4.72
N VAL A 95 1.94 6.99 3.45
CA VAL A 95 2.79 8.12 3.08
C VAL A 95 2.18 9.44 3.56
N ASN A 96 0.88 9.63 3.38
CA ASN A 96 0.20 10.84 3.81
C ASN A 96 0.23 11.03 5.33
N LEU A 97 0.00 9.96 6.09
CA LEU A 97 0.09 10.01 7.54
C LEU A 97 1.51 10.34 8.00
N SER A 98 2.52 9.74 7.38
CA SER A 98 3.91 10.05 7.66
C SER A 98 4.24 11.51 7.36
N HIS A 99 3.75 12.02 6.24
CA HIS A 99 3.97 13.41 5.85
C HIS A 99 3.45 14.41 6.90
N PHE A 100 2.28 14.14 7.47
CA PHE A 100 1.68 14.99 8.49
C PHE A 100 2.09 14.62 9.92
N ASP A 101 3.06 13.72 10.06
CA ASP A 101 3.54 13.24 11.36
C ASP A 101 2.42 12.69 12.25
N LEU A 102 1.48 11.98 11.63
CA LEU A 102 0.37 11.32 12.30
C LEU A 102 0.73 9.88 12.61
N GLY A 103 0.30 9.41 13.78
CA GLY A 103 0.68 8.10 14.28
C GLY A 103 -0.37 6.99 14.04
N PRO A 104 -0.14 5.82 14.65
CA PRO A 104 -1.02 4.66 14.47
C PRO A 104 -2.48 4.89 14.88
N GLN A 105 -2.73 5.76 15.86
CA GLN A 105 -4.10 6.03 16.28
C GLN A 105 -4.93 6.63 15.14
N GLU A 106 -4.35 7.53 14.35
CA GLU A 106 -5.05 8.10 13.20
C GLU A 106 -5.36 7.03 12.15
N LEU A 107 -4.45 6.09 11.93
CA LEU A 107 -4.67 4.98 11.02
C LEU A 107 -5.84 4.09 11.50
N LEU A 108 -5.88 3.78 12.79
CA LEU A 108 -6.95 3.00 13.37
C LEU A 108 -8.30 3.73 13.28
N ASN A 109 -8.29 5.05 13.47
CA ASN A 109 -9.49 5.87 13.30
C ASN A 109 -10.00 5.82 11.85
N ILE A 110 -9.09 5.90 10.88
CA ILE A 110 -9.45 5.77 9.46
C ILE A 110 -10.14 4.43 9.19
N LEU A 111 -9.58 3.34 9.68
CA LEU A 111 -10.20 2.01 9.52
C LEU A 111 -11.59 1.96 10.18
N ALA A 112 -11.72 2.52 11.37
CA ALA A 112 -12.98 2.49 12.13
C ALA A 112 -14.09 3.29 11.47
N GLU A 113 -13.77 4.34 10.72
CA GLU A 113 -14.75 5.17 10.01
C GLU A 113 -15.45 4.42 8.88
N LYS A 114 -14.81 3.40 8.30
CA LYS A 114 -15.34 2.62 7.18
C LYS A 114 -15.87 3.51 6.05
N ASN A 115 -15.12 4.56 5.76
CA ASN A 115 -15.50 5.60 4.82
C ASN A 115 -14.46 5.71 3.68
N PRO A 116 -14.79 5.28 2.46
CA PRO A 116 -13.85 5.36 1.33
C PRO A 116 -13.54 6.80 0.90
N ARG A 117 -14.27 7.78 1.42
CA ARG A 117 -14.05 9.22 1.16
C ARG A 117 -13.38 9.93 2.34
N GLN A 118 -12.81 9.18 3.26
CA GLN A 118 -12.09 9.77 4.40
C GLN A 118 -10.94 10.63 3.87
N ARG A 119 -10.82 11.85 4.39
CA ARG A 119 -9.97 12.92 3.83
C ARG A 119 -8.47 12.63 3.86
N LEU A 120 -8.02 11.77 4.79
CA LEU A 120 -6.60 11.40 4.90
C LEU A 120 -6.21 10.24 3.99
N VAL A 121 -7.21 9.58 3.39
CA VAL A 121 -6.96 8.48 2.45
C VAL A 121 -6.50 9.05 1.11
N VAL A 122 -5.37 8.56 0.64
CA VAL A 122 -4.76 8.97 -0.62
C VAL A 122 -4.48 7.73 -1.45
N THR A 123 -4.77 7.80 -2.74
CA THR A 123 -4.48 6.72 -3.68
C THR A 123 -3.13 6.99 -4.34
N ALA A 124 -2.16 6.11 -4.10
CA ALA A 124 -0.84 6.22 -4.72
C ALA A 124 -0.91 6.00 -6.24
N PRO A 125 0.02 6.57 -7.02
CA PRO A 125 0.03 6.41 -8.47
C PRO A 125 0.10 4.95 -8.92
N ALA A 126 -0.62 4.61 -10.00
CA ALA A 126 -0.70 3.25 -10.49
C ALA A 126 0.64 2.68 -10.99
N GLN A 127 1.54 3.54 -11.45
CA GLN A 127 2.81 3.13 -12.06
C GLN A 127 3.71 2.33 -11.14
N GLY A 128 3.54 2.47 -9.83
CA GLY A 128 4.36 1.76 -8.85
C GLY A 128 3.87 0.37 -8.49
N LEU A 129 2.70 -0.04 -8.96
CA LEU A 129 2.05 -1.28 -8.53
C LEU A 129 2.39 -2.45 -9.45
N TYR A 130 2.79 -3.57 -8.84
CA TYR A 130 3.12 -4.81 -9.54
C TYR A 130 2.46 -6.00 -8.87
N LEU A 131 1.85 -6.87 -9.68
CA LEU A 131 1.38 -8.17 -9.20
C LEU A 131 2.59 -9.08 -9.02
N SER A 132 2.70 -9.72 -7.86
CA SER A 132 3.82 -10.58 -7.52
C SER A 132 3.32 -11.85 -6.84
N GLY A 133 4.02 -12.96 -7.08
CA GLY A 133 3.81 -14.17 -6.31
C GLY A 133 2.45 -14.82 -6.49
N VAL A 134 1.94 -14.89 -7.72
CA VAL A 134 0.80 -15.75 -8.02
C VAL A 134 1.31 -17.18 -8.02
N ARG A 135 0.87 -17.98 -7.04
CA ARG A 135 1.26 -19.37 -6.96
C ARG A 135 0.27 -20.25 -7.71
N TYR A 136 0.80 -20.96 -8.71
CA TYR A 136 0.09 -22.04 -9.34
C TYR A 136 0.66 -23.37 -8.84
N PRO A 137 -0.14 -24.45 -8.74
CA PRO A 137 0.34 -25.71 -8.18
C PRO A 137 1.60 -26.27 -8.83
N ASN A 138 1.84 -25.97 -10.10
CA ASN A 138 2.97 -26.51 -10.88
C ASN A 138 3.89 -25.44 -11.45
N LEU A 139 3.76 -24.18 -11.00
CA LEU A 139 4.53 -23.07 -11.55
C LEU A 139 4.94 -22.12 -10.43
N GLN A 140 6.24 -21.89 -10.35
CA GLN A 140 6.79 -20.92 -9.42
C GLN A 140 7.24 -19.69 -10.21
N LEU A 141 6.64 -18.56 -9.95
CA LEU A 141 6.99 -17.30 -10.60
C LEU A 141 8.05 -16.56 -9.80
N ASP A 142 8.94 -15.89 -10.51
CA ASP A 142 9.92 -15.02 -9.89
C ASP A 142 9.22 -13.82 -9.26
N GLU A 143 9.49 -13.58 -7.98
CA GLU A 143 8.92 -12.48 -7.23
C GLU A 143 9.73 -11.19 -7.36
N THR A 144 10.79 -11.19 -8.14
CA THR A 144 11.61 -10.00 -8.35
C THR A 144 10.89 -9.04 -9.31
N PRO A 145 10.54 -7.82 -8.87
CA PRO A 145 9.88 -6.87 -9.76
C PRO A 145 10.85 -6.38 -10.83
N LEU A 146 10.29 -5.99 -11.97
CA LEU A 146 11.07 -5.35 -13.03
C LEU A 146 11.63 -4.01 -12.52
N PRO A 147 12.83 -3.66 -12.90
CA PRO A 147 13.47 -2.41 -12.48
C PRO A 147 12.73 -1.16 -12.95
#